data_e9ebf6a18c1739383edfefc207520390
#
_entry.id   e9ebf6a18c1739383edfefc207520390
#
_cell.length_a   1.000
_cell.length_b   1.000
_cell.length_c   1.000
_cell.angle_alpha   90.00
_cell.angle_beta   90.00
_cell.angle_gamma   90.00
#
_symmetry.space_group_name_H-M   'P 1'
#
loop_
_entity.id
_entity.type
_entity.pdbx_description
1 polymer ?
#
loop_
_entity_poly.entity_id
_entity_poly.type
_entity_poly.pdbx_seq_one_letter_code
_entity_poly.pdbx_strand_id
1 'polypeptide(L)'
;MIDIIGVSKSFGDKVILDEVSLRVPEGGTTALFGPSGTGKSVMIKHIIGLIEPDQGDVNVDGVSITGANRHELNQVRQRVGYVFQGAALFDSLTVGENIQLGMDIDGCRHAKTECEMRIAECMRLVNLDPGDAELYPIELSGGMQKRVAIARAFSGHQRYLLYDEPTTGLDPENAFIITNLISHLQAEIGVTSIMVTHDLKNAFRVANRVALLYEGKIRYEGTVDEFRESDNPLVQRFVNPSKDTVSAL
;
A
#
# COMPACT_ATOMS: atom_id res chain seq x y z
N MET A 1 7.63 2.74 12.84
CA MET A 1 7.48 4.06 12.18
C MET A 1 8.24 4.05 10.86
N ILE A 2 7.70 4.67 9.81
CA ILE A 2 8.37 4.85 8.50
C ILE A 2 8.66 6.34 8.32
N ASP A 3 9.93 6.67 8.05
CA ASP A 3 10.37 8.04 7.75
C ASP A 3 11.02 8.06 6.35
N ILE A 4 10.50 8.90 5.46
CA ILE A 4 11.08 9.23 4.16
C ILE A 4 11.72 10.60 4.33
N ILE A 5 13.02 10.73 4.03
CA ILE A 5 13.83 11.89 4.42
C ILE A 5 14.56 12.42 3.19
N GLY A 6 14.09 13.53 2.62
CA GLY A 6 14.72 14.22 1.50
C GLY A 6 14.95 13.37 0.26
N VAL A 7 14.05 12.40 -0.02
CA VAL A 7 14.21 11.47 -1.11
C VAL A 7 14.05 12.16 -2.45
N SER A 8 15.08 12.05 -3.30
CA SER A 8 15.05 12.46 -4.70
C SER A 8 15.27 11.26 -5.60
N LYS A 9 14.53 11.23 -6.73
CA LYS A 9 14.62 10.16 -7.73
C LYS A 9 14.36 10.66 -9.12
N SER A 10 15.26 10.31 -10.05
CA SER A 10 15.11 10.57 -11.48
C SER A 10 15.21 9.28 -12.28
N PHE A 11 14.59 9.26 -13.45
CA PHE A 11 14.75 8.22 -14.46
C PHE A 11 15.14 8.91 -15.78
N GLY A 12 16.40 8.75 -16.19
CA GLY A 12 16.99 9.56 -17.23
C GLY A 12 16.95 11.04 -16.85
N ASP A 13 16.48 11.90 -17.75
CA ASP A 13 16.38 13.34 -17.51
C ASP A 13 15.11 13.75 -16.74
N LYS A 14 14.22 12.80 -16.44
CA LYS A 14 12.95 13.11 -15.78
C LYS A 14 13.07 12.97 -14.27
N VAL A 15 12.97 14.08 -13.55
CA VAL A 15 12.81 14.09 -12.08
C VAL A 15 11.42 13.62 -11.72
N ILE A 16 11.33 12.61 -10.87
CA ILE A 16 10.07 12.02 -10.38
C ILE A 16 9.78 12.44 -8.94
N LEU A 17 10.81 12.41 -8.08
CA LEU A 17 10.74 12.87 -6.69
C LEU A 17 11.85 13.89 -6.49
N ASP A 18 11.55 14.98 -5.79
CA ASP A 18 12.45 16.11 -5.55
C ASP A 18 12.38 16.49 -4.06
N GLU A 19 13.38 16.03 -3.28
CA GLU A 19 13.53 16.25 -1.84
C GLU A 19 12.25 15.88 -1.02
N VAL A 20 11.62 14.76 -1.37
CA VAL A 20 10.39 14.31 -0.72
C VAL A 20 10.67 13.86 0.70
N SER A 21 9.96 14.45 1.67
CA SER A 21 9.95 14.00 3.06
C SER A 21 8.51 13.70 3.48
N LEU A 22 8.33 12.57 4.17
CA LEU A 22 7.03 12.16 4.72
C LEU A 22 7.26 11.27 5.93
N ARG A 23 6.57 11.55 7.03
CA ARG A 23 6.55 10.69 8.21
C ARG A 23 5.23 9.95 8.32
N VAL A 24 5.29 8.62 8.41
CA VAL A 24 4.13 7.75 8.61
C VAL A 24 4.11 7.28 10.07
N PRO A 25 3.23 7.84 10.92
CA PRO A 25 3.11 7.44 12.31
C PRO A 25 2.55 6.03 12.42
N GLU A 26 2.83 5.35 13.52
CA GLU A 26 2.26 4.03 13.80
C GLU A 26 0.75 4.11 14.10
N GLY A 27 0.04 3.04 13.78
CA GLY A 27 -1.34 2.84 14.20
C GLY A 27 -2.37 3.58 13.35
N GLY A 28 -2.26 3.52 12.03
CA GLY A 28 -3.26 4.13 11.15
C GLY A 28 -2.94 3.99 9.68
N THR A 29 -3.80 4.54 8.85
CA THR A 29 -3.60 4.58 7.40
C THR A 29 -3.28 5.99 6.94
N THR A 30 -2.15 6.17 6.28
CA THR A 30 -1.81 7.41 5.56
C THR A 30 -2.14 7.25 4.08
N ALA A 31 -3.04 8.06 3.56
CA ALA A 31 -3.33 8.06 2.13
C ALA A 31 -2.40 9.03 1.40
N LEU A 32 -1.70 8.53 0.38
CA LEU A 32 -0.84 9.31 -0.49
C LEU A 32 -1.59 9.60 -1.80
N PHE A 33 -1.98 10.84 -1.97
CA PHE A 33 -2.69 11.33 -3.15
C PHE A 33 -1.78 12.00 -4.17
N GLY A 34 -2.30 12.19 -5.36
CA GLY A 34 -1.69 12.97 -6.42
C GLY A 34 -2.13 12.49 -7.80
N PRO A 35 -1.92 13.27 -8.85
CA PRO A 35 -2.21 12.86 -10.24
C PRO A 35 -1.49 11.57 -10.64
N SER A 36 -1.98 10.92 -11.68
CA SER A 36 -1.30 9.76 -12.25
C SER A 36 0.10 10.15 -12.75
N GLY A 37 1.10 9.29 -12.51
CA GLY A 37 2.47 9.52 -12.97
C GLY A 37 3.31 10.51 -12.12
N THR A 38 2.81 10.96 -10.95
CA THR A 38 3.55 11.89 -10.06
C THR A 38 4.59 11.23 -9.17
N GLY A 39 4.76 9.89 -9.25
CA GLY A 39 5.79 9.19 -8.46
C GLY A 39 5.29 8.51 -7.18
N LYS A 40 3.98 8.44 -6.93
CA LYS A 40 3.42 7.81 -5.72
C LYS A 40 3.89 6.36 -5.52
N SER A 41 3.72 5.53 -6.56
CA SER A 41 4.20 4.13 -6.52
C SER A 41 5.72 4.03 -6.44
N VAL A 42 6.45 4.98 -7.05
CA VAL A 42 7.91 5.08 -6.93
C VAL A 42 8.30 5.33 -5.47
N MET A 43 7.62 6.27 -4.82
CA MET A 43 7.87 6.63 -3.42
C MET A 43 7.71 5.43 -2.48
N ILE A 44 6.61 4.67 -2.57
CA ILE A 44 6.41 3.52 -1.67
C ILE A 44 7.32 2.33 -2.00
N LYS A 45 7.83 2.21 -3.24
CA LYS A 45 8.81 1.18 -3.61
C LYS A 45 10.19 1.41 -2.99
N HIS A 46 10.54 2.63 -2.61
CA HIS A 46 11.76 2.90 -1.85
C HIS A 46 11.69 2.28 -0.44
N ILE A 47 10.50 2.22 0.18
CA ILE A 47 10.32 1.69 1.55
C ILE A 47 10.75 0.21 1.68
N ILE A 48 10.60 -0.56 0.62
CA ILE A 48 11.01 -1.99 0.58
C ILE A 48 12.29 -2.21 -0.21
N GLY A 49 12.98 -1.13 -0.58
CA GLY A 49 14.24 -1.19 -1.33
C GLY A 49 14.10 -1.86 -2.71
N LEU A 50 12.94 -1.73 -3.38
CA LEU A 50 12.79 -2.11 -4.79
C LEU A 50 13.37 -1.06 -5.74
N ILE A 51 13.45 0.18 -5.29
CA ILE A 51 14.07 1.29 -5.99
C ILE A 51 14.97 1.99 -4.97
N GLU A 52 16.21 2.26 -5.34
CA GLU A 52 17.11 3.07 -4.53
C GLU A 52 16.92 4.56 -4.85
N PRO A 53 16.87 5.44 -3.84
CA PRO A 53 16.84 6.87 -4.05
C PRO A 53 18.19 7.36 -4.63
N ASP A 54 18.16 8.44 -5.41
CA ASP A 54 19.39 9.09 -5.89
C ASP A 54 19.99 9.98 -4.78
N GLN A 55 19.12 10.51 -3.91
CA GLN A 55 19.49 11.28 -2.69
C GLN A 55 18.46 11.04 -1.60
N GLY A 56 18.86 11.33 -0.36
CA GLY A 56 18.00 11.14 0.81
C GLY A 56 18.04 9.72 1.35
N ASP A 57 17.13 9.42 2.26
CA ASP A 57 17.04 8.10 2.91
C ASP A 57 15.59 7.73 3.22
N VAL A 58 15.36 6.42 3.37
CA VAL A 58 14.13 5.86 3.92
C VAL A 58 14.48 5.02 5.13
N ASN A 59 13.84 5.30 6.26
CA ASN A 59 14.05 4.58 7.49
C ASN A 59 12.78 3.81 7.90
N VAL A 60 12.93 2.53 8.19
CA VAL A 60 11.83 1.68 8.68
C VAL A 60 12.24 1.08 10.01
N ASP A 61 11.59 1.50 11.10
CA ASP A 61 11.89 1.06 12.47
C ASP A 61 13.37 1.21 12.86
N GLY A 62 14.02 2.29 12.46
CA GLY A 62 15.42 2.55 12.75
C GLY A 62 16.41 1.91 11.78
N VAL A 63 15.93 1.17 10.77
CA VAL A 63 16.77 0.59 9.71
C VAL A 63 16.73 1.50 8.49
N SER A 64 17.88 2.08 8.10
CA SER A 64 18.05 2.81 6.85
C SER A 64 18.01 1.85 5.66
N ILE A 65 17.22 2.19 4.63
CA ILE A 65 17.12 1.41 3.40
C ILE A 65 18.24 1.78 2.42
N THR A 66 18.65 3.06 2.43
CA THR A 66 19.69 3.54 1.53
C THR A 66 21.04 2.93 1.92
N GLY A 67 21.63 2.20 0.98
CA GLY A 67 22.88 1.49 1.23
C GLY A 67 22.76 0.24 2.11
N ALA A 68 21.54 -0.18 2.47
CA ALA A 68 21.31 -1.39 3.26
C ALA A 68 21.81 -2.64 2.54
N ASN A 69 22.45 -3.52 3.29
CA ASN A 69 22.84 -4.81 2.76
C ASN A 69 21.62 -5.76 2.61
N ARG A 70 21.85 -6.90 1.94
CA ARG A 70 20.76 -7.86 1.67
C ARG A 70 20.06 -8.36 2.94
N HIS A 71 20.79 -8.53 4.04
CA HIS A 71 20.23 -9.01 5.30
C HIS A 71 19.30 -7.95 5.92
N GLU A 72 19.74 -6.70 5.98
CA GLU A 72 18.96 -5.56 6.47
C GLU A 72 17.69 -5.35 5.64
N LEU A 73 17.81 -5.39 4.31
CA LEU A 73 16.64 -5.31 3.41
C LEU A 73 15.65 -6.45 3.65
N ASN A 74 16.14 -7.67 3.87
CA ASN A 74 15.26 -8.80 4.17
C ASN A 74 14.54 -8.62 5.52
N GLN A 75 15.20 -8.09 6.55
CA GLN A 75 14.56 -7.78 7.83
C GLN A 75 13.43 -6.76 7.66
N VAL A 76 13.63 -5.73 6.83
CA VAL A 76 12.58 -4.74 6.53
C VAL A 76 11.44 -5.39 5.75
N ARG A 77 11.74 -6.16 4.70
CA ARG A 77 10.73 -6.84 3.87
C ARG A 77 9.87 -7.84 4.65
N GLN A 78 10.40 -8.46 5.70
CA GLN A 78 9.60 -9.30 6.60
C GLN A 78 8.58 -8.50 7.42
N ARG A 79 8.82 -7.20 7.67
CA ARG A 79 7.92 -6.32 8.43
C ARG A 79 6.92 -5.58 7.55
N VAL A 80 7.16 -5.54 6.23
CA VAL A 80 6.39 -4.72 5.29
C VAL A 80 5.74 -5.61 4.23
N GLY A 81 4.43 -5.67 4.23
CA GLY A 81 3.66 -6.27 3.14
C GLY A 81 3.38 -5.26 2.04
N TYR A 82 3.41 -5.72 0.80
CA TYR A 82 3.14 -4.88 -0.37
C TYR A 82 2.01 -5.48 -1.22
N VAL A 83 0.97 -4.69 -1.45
CA VAL A 83 -0.15 -5.01 -2.34
C VAL A 83 0.01 -4.25 -3.64
N PHE A 84 0.36 -4.95 -4.71
CA PHE A 84 0.57 -4.37 -6.03
C PHE A 84 -0.75 -4.02 -6.74
N GLN A 85 -0.72 -3.02 -7.60
CA GLN A 85 -1.85 -2.56 -8.39
C GLN A 85 -2.55 -3.70 -9.17
N GLY A 86 -1.80 -4.64 -9.75
CA GLY A 86 -2.29 -5.77 -10.52
C GLY A 86 -2.50 -7.06 -9.71
N ALA A 87 -2.60 -6.98 -8.34
CA ALA A 87 -2.57 -8.13 -7.44
C ALA A 87 -1.24 -8.92 -7.48
N ALA A 88 -0.63 -9.10 -8.63
CA ALA A 88 0.65 -9.79 -8.85
C ALA A 88 0.69 -11.18 -8.19
N LEU A 89 -0.37 -11.96 -8.40
CA LEU A 89 -0.41 -13.36 -8.00
C LEU A 89 0.44 -14.20 -8.97
N PHE A 90 1.00 -15.28 -8.45
CA PHE A 90 1.68 -16.27 -9.26
C PHE A 90 0.64 -17.24 -9.83
N ASP A 91 0.44 -17.23 -11.14
CA ASP A 91 -0.58 -18.03 -11.83
C ASP A 91 -0.35 -19.54 -11.69
N SER A 92 0.90 -19.96 -11.46
CA SER A 92 1.29 -21.37 -11.25
C SER A 92 1.10 -21.87 -9.82
N LEU A 93 0.73 -21.00 -8.90
CA LEU A 93 0.48 -21.32 -7.50
C LEU A 93 -0.99 -21.20 -7.16
N THR A 94 -1.46 -22.04 -6.24
CA THR A 94 -2.83 -21.96 -5.71
C THR A 94 -3.01 -20.70 -4.85
N VAL A 95 -4.24 -20.41 -4.45
CA VAL A 95 -4.57 -19.33 -3.50
C VAL A 95 -3.80 -19.50 -2.20
N GLY A 96 -3.83 -20.70 -1.62
CA GLY A 96 -3.09 -21.02 -0.39
C GLY A 96 -1.59 -20.82 -0.53
N GLU A 97 -1.01 -21.32 -1.62
CA GLU A 97 0.44 -21.15 -1.91
C GLU A 97 0.81 -19.67 -2.15
N ASN A 98 -0.05 -18.90 -2.84
CA ASN A 98 0.16 -17.46 -2.99
C ASN A 98 0.18 -16.75 -1.62
N ILE A 99 -0.75 -17.09 -0.71
CA ILE A 99 -0.80 -16.51 0.63
C ILE A 99 0.44 -16.91 1.43
N GLN A 100 0.89 -18.17 1.31
CA GLN A 100 2.05 -18.68 1.99
C GLN A 100 3.36 -17.93 1.66
N LEU A 101 3.47 -17.35 0.46
CA LEU A 101 4.64 -16.54 0.08
C LEU A 101 4.91 -15.33 0.99
N GLY A 102 3.90 -14.83 1.70
CA GLY A 102 4.06 -13.74 2.67
C GLY A 102 4.54 -14.20 4.05
N MET A 103 4.64 -15.50 4.27
CA MET A 103 5.07 -16.13 5.52
C MET A 103 6.57 -16.49 5.49
N ASP A 104 7.09 -16.91 6.63
CA ASP A 104 8.38 -17.60 6.69
C ASP A 104 8.25 -19.01 6.08
N ILE A 105 8.74 -19.18 4.87
CA ILE A 105 8.65 -20.44 4.12
C ILE A 105 9.35 -21.57 4.86
N ASP A 106 10.48 -21.33 5.51
CA ASP A 106 11.22 -22.37 6.26
C ASP A 106 10.46 -22.75 7.54
N GLY A 107 9.86 -21.77 8.23
CA GLY A 107 8.93 -22.03 9.34
C GLY A 107 7.75 -22.89 8.90
N CYS A 108 7.13 -22.59 7.76
CA CYS A 108 6.03 -23.38 7.22
C CYS A 108 6.39 -24.83 6.85
N ARG A 109 7.60 -25.10 6.40
CA ARG A 109 8.05 -26.49 6.14
C ARG A 109 8.11 -27.35 7.39
N HIS A 110 8.39 -26.76 8.54
CA HIS A 110 8.50 -27.47 9.83
C HIS A 110 7.18 -27.52 10.60
N ALA A 111 6.23 -26.63 10.31
CA ALA A 111 4.95 -26.48 10.99
C ALA A 111 3.77 -26.40 9.98
N LYS A 112 3.63 -27.43 9.14
CA LYS A 112 2.65 -27.46 8.03
C LYS A 112 1.23 -27.15 8.49
N THR A 113 0.76 -27.80 9.57
CA THR A 113 -0.61 -27.59 10.08
C THR A 113 -0.83 -26.16 10.57
N GLU A 114 0.17 -25.54 11.22
CA GLU A 114 0.08 -24.15 11.68
C GLU A 114 0.00 -23.19 10.49
N CYS A 115 0.75 -23.46 9.42
CA CYS A 115 0.68 -22.68 8.20
C CYS A 115 -0.66 -22.81 7.50
N GLU A 116 -1.22 -24.01 7.39
CA GLU A 116 -2.57 -24.22 6.84
C GLU A 116 -3.64 -23.49 7.65
N MET A 117 -3.54 -23.54 8.99
CA MET A 117 -4.44 -22.77 9.86
C MET A 117 -4.29 -21.26 9.66
N ARG A 118 -3.06 -20.76 9.53
CA ARG A 118 -2.81 -19.33 9.27
C ARG A 118 -3.31 -18.90 7.91
N ILE A 119 -3.13 -19.71 6.86
CA ILE A 119 -3.71 -19.46 5.51
C ILE A 119 -5.23 -19.31 5.62
N ALA A 120 -5.89 -20.28 6.27
CA ALA A 120 -7.34 -20.25 6.44
C ALA A 120 -7.80 -19.03 7.26
N GLU A 121 -7.07 -18.61 8.28
CA GLU A 121 -7.32 -17.38 9.03
C GLU A 121 -7.19 -16.14 8.13
N CYS A 122 -6.12 -16.02 7.36
CA CYS A 122 -5.91 -14.92 6.44
C CYS A 122 -7.03 -14.83 5.38
N MET A 123 -7.48 -15.98 4.84
CA MET A 123 -8.58 -16.04 3.91
C MET A 123 -9.89 -15.53 4.53
N ARG A 124 -10.22 -15.94 5.75
CA ARG A 124 -11.42 -15.44 6.46
C ARG A 124 -11.37 -13.94 6.70
N LEU A 125 -10.21 -13.40 7.10
CA LEU A 125 -10.02 -11.96 7.34
C LEU A 125 -10.25 -11.14 6.07
N VAL A 126 -10.02 -11.71 4.88
CA VAL A 126 -10.29 -11.05 3.60
C VAL A 126 -11.62 -11.47 2.97
N ASN A 127 -12.52 -12.10 3.74
CA ASN A 127 -13.81 -12.59 3.27
C ASN A 127 -13.70 -13.57 2.08
N LEU A 128 -12.75 -14.49 2.12
CA LEU A 128 -12.63 -15.64 1.22
C LEU A 128 -12.94 -16.92 1.99
N ASP A 129 -13.56 -17.89 1.30
CA ASP A 129 -13.77 -19.23 1.87
C ASP A 129 -12.42 -19.97 1.94
N PRO A 130 -12.00 -20.49 3.10
CA PRO A 130 -10.83 -21.36 3.18
C PRO A 130 -10.88 -22.58 2.25
N GLY A 131 -12.08 -23.05 1.86
CA GLY A 131 -12.26 -24.11 0.86
C GLY A 131 -11.72 -23.76 -0.53
N ASP A 132 -11.56 -22.47 -0.84
CA ASP A 132 -11.02 -21.98 -2.10
C ASP A 132 -9.47 -21.98 -2.13
N ALA A 133 -8.79 -22.47 -1.08
CA ALA A 133 -7.31 -22.44 -0.98
C ALA A 133 -6.59 -23.18 -2.11
N GLU A 134 -7.23 -24.19 -2.69
CA GLU A 134 -6.69 -25.01 -3.80
C GLU A 134 -6.99 -24.44 -5.18
N LEU A 135 -7.81 -23.38 -5.30
CA LEU A 135 -8.07 -22.70 -6.57
C LEU A 135 -6.84 -21.97 -7.08
N TYR A 136 -6.75 -21.82 -8.39
CA TYR A 136 -5.73 -21.03 -9.06
C TYR A 136 -6.23 -19.62 -9.36
N PRO A 137 -5.33 -18.60 -9.52
CA PRO A 137 -5.73 -17.23 -9.82
C PRO A 137 -6.66 -17.05 -11.00
N ILE A 138 -6.54 -17.89 -12.03
CA ILE A 138 -7.40 -17.84 -13.23
C ILE A 138 -8.86 -18.19 -12.93
N GLU A 139 -9.14 -18.92 -11.85
CA GLU A 139 -10.48 -19.32 -11.43
C GLU A 139 -11.17 -18.24 -10.58
N LEU A 140 -10.44 -17.16 -10.22
CA LEU A 140 -10.91 -16.11 -9.34
C LEU A 140 -11.41 -14.88 -10.11
N SER A 141 -12.43 -14.22 -9.57
CA SER A 141 -12.78 -12.87 -10.01
C SER A 141 -11.66 -11.85 -9.65
N GLY A 142 -11.61 -10.72 -10.35
CA GLY A 142 -10.62 -9.67 -10.06
C GLY A 142 -10.66 -9.16 -8.61
N GLY A 143 -11.85 -9.07 -8.01
CA GLY A 143 -12.03 -8.74 -6.60
C GLY A 143 -11.47 -9.81 -5.66
N MET A 144 -11.65 -11.11 -5.99
CA MET A 144 -11.05 -12.21 -5.22
C MET A 144 -9.53 -12.20 -5.33
N GLN A 145 -8.97 -11.98 -6.52
CA GLN A 145 -7.52 -11.86 -6.70
C GLN A 145 -6.91 -10.74 -5.85
N LYS A 146 -7.57 -9.58 -5.77
CA LYS A 146 -7.16 -8.49 -4.89
C LYS A 146 -7.17 -8.90 -3.41
N ARG A 147 -8.21 -9.61 -2.97
CA ARG A 147 -8.32 -10.11 -1.60
C ARG A 147 -7.22 -11.14 -1.28
N VAL A 148 -6.88 -12.03 -2.19
CA VAL A 148 -5.74 -12.96 -2.05
C VAL A 148 -4.42 -12.19 -1.94
N ALA A 149 -4.20 -11.16 -2.78
CA ALA A 149 -3.00 -10.32 -2.71
C ALA A 149 -2.88 -9.57 -1.37
N ILE A 150 -4.00 -9.09 -0.81
CA ILE A 150 -4.05 -8.49 0.51
C ILE A 150 -3.73 -9.55 1.58
N ALA A 151 -4.35 -10.74 1.54
CA ALA A 151 -4.07 -11.82 2.47
C ALA A 151 -2.59 -12.19 2.48
N ARG A 152 -1.96 -12.34 1.32
CA ARG A 152 -0.52 -12.57 1.18
C ARG A 152 0.30 -11.47 1.86
N ALA A 153 -0.10 -10.21 1.73
CA ALA A 153 0.67 -9.09 2.25
C ALA A 153 0.74 -9.03 3.79
N PHE A 154 -0.22 -9.63 4.52
CA PHE A 154 -0.19 -9.65 6.00
C PHE A 154 -0.05 -11.05 6.60
N SER A 155 0.10 -12.09 5.80
CA SER A 155 0.12 -13.49 6.27
C SER A 155 1.27 -13.80 7.24
N GLY A 156 2.42 -13.14 7.09
CA GLY A 156 3.60 -13.28 7.94
C GLY A 156 3.65 -12.31 9.13
N HIS A 157 2.50 -11.75 9.57
CA HIS A 157 2.41 -10.79 10.68
C HIS A 157 3.18 -9.49 10.44
N GLN A 158 3.11 -8.96 9.23
CA GLN A 158 3.71 -7.68 8.85
C GLN A 158 3.13 -6.54 9.72
N ARG A 159 4.02 -5.61 10.12
CA ARG A 159 3.65 -4.41 10.90
C ARG A 159 3.13 -3.28 10.01
N TYR A 160 3.56 -3.28 8.75
CA TYR A 160 3.27 -2.25 7.77
C TYR A 160 2.65 -2.85 6.52
N LEU A 161 1.62 -2.21 5.96
CA LEU A 161 1.03 -2.60 4.68
C LEU A 161 1.07 -1.42 3.71
N LEU A 162 1.67 -1.66 2.54
CA LEU A 162 1.74 -0.71 1.45
C LEU A 162 0.75 -1.13 0.36
N TYR A 163 -0.25 -0.30 0.10
CA TYR A 163 -1.26 -0.53 -0.92
C TYR A 163 -0.98 0.39 -2.13
N ASP A 164 -0.65 -0.20 -3.27
CA ASP A 164 -0.42 0.52 -4.52
C ASP A 164 -1.68 0.45 -5.39
N GLU A 165 -2.52 1.48 -5.35
CA GLU A 165 -3.77 1.58 -6.11
C GLU A 165 -4.68 0.34 -5.93
N PRO A 166 -5.08 -0.03 -4.71
CA PRO A 166 -5.71 -1.33 -4.41
C PRO A 166 -7.09 -1.50 -5.05
N THR A 167 -7.77 -0.41 -5.39
CA THR A 167 -9.12 -0.41 -5.96
C THR A 167 -9.14 -0.20 -7.48
N THR A 168 -8.00 0.09 -8.09
CA THR A 168 -7.92 0.35 -9.55
C THR A 168 -8.30 -0.89 -10.35
N GLY A 169 -9.16 -0.68 -11.37
CA GLY A 169 -9.65 -1.73 -12.26
C GLY A 169 -10.82 -2.54 -11.69
N LEU A 170 -11.33 -2.18 -10.51
CA LEU A 170 -12.53 -2.78 -9.93
C LEU A 170 -13.78 -1.92 -10.22
N ASP A 171 -14.92 -2.56 -10.31
CA ASP A 171 -16.21 -1.89 -10.28
C ASP A 171 -16.45 -1.22 -8.90
N PRO A 172 -17.40 -0.27 -8.79
CA PRO A 172 -17.62 0.49 -7.55
C PRO A 172 -17.96 -0.37 -6.33
N GLU A 173 -18.65 -1.50 -6.52
CA GLU A 173 -19.03 -2.41 -5.43
C GLU A 173 -17.79 -3.13 -4.88
N ASN A 174 -16.99 -3.72 -5.75
CA ASN A 174 -15.74 -4.37 -5.35
C ASN A 174 -14.73 -3.39 -4.78
N ALA A 175 -14.62 -2.18 -5.34
CA ALA A 175 -13.77 -1.12 -4.78
C ALA A 175 -14.18 -0.75 -3.34
N PHE A 176 -15.49 -0.68 -3.07
CA PHE A 176 -16.03 -0.44 -1.74
C PHE A 176 -15.71 -1.60 -0.77
N ILE A 177 -15.85 -2.85 -1.23
CA ILE A 177 -15.51 -4.04 -0.44
C ILE A 177 -14.03 -4.03 -0.05
N ILE A 178 -13.12 -3.76 -1.00
CA ILE A 178 -11.67 -3.68 -0.72
C ILE A 178 -11.35 -2.55 0.25
N THR A 179 -12.00 -1.39 0.10
CA THR A 179 -11.81 -0.24 0.99
C THR A 179 -12.22 -0.59 2.43
N ASN A 180 -13.39 -1.20 2.61
CA ASN A 180 -13.85 -1.63 3.93
C ASN A 180 -12.95 -2.72 4.53
N LEU A 181 -12.46 -3.63 3.69
CA LEU A 181 -11.49 -4.65 4.12
C LEU A 181 -10.21 -4.04 4.67
N ILE A 182 -9.64 -3.03 4.01
CA ILE A 182 -8.43 -2.31 4.49
C ILE A 182 -8.71 -1.68 5.86
N SER A 183 -9.87 -1.03 6.04
CA SER A 183 -10.28 -0.46 7.32
C SER A 183 -10.44 -1.52 8.41
N HIS A 184 -11.08 -2.65 8.08
CA HIS A 184 -11.25 -3.78 9.00
C HIS A 184 -9.92 -4.38 9.44
N LEU A 185 -9.01 -4.65 8.51
CA LEU A 185 -7.68 -5.16 8.82
C LEU A 185 -6.88 -4.20 9.73
N GLN A 186 -6.98 -2.89 9.48
CA GLN A 186 -6.32 -1.91 10.35
C GLN A 186 -6.88 -1.97 11.79
N ALA A 187 -8.18 -2.14 11.94
CA ALA A 187 -8.82 -2.24 13.25
C ALA A 187 -8.52 -3.57 13.98
N GLU A 188 -8.54 -4.70 13.25
CA GLU A 188 -8.39 -6.05 13.83
C GLU A 188 -6.93 -6.40 14.16
N ILE A 189 -6.02 -6.08 13.25
CA ILE A 189 -4.60 -6.48 13.39
C ILE A 189 -3.66 -5.31 13.70
N GLY A 190 -4.17 -4.08 13.78
CA GLY A 190 -3.41 -2.92 14.23
C GLY A 190 -2.25 -2.49 13.32
N VAL A 191 -2.27 -2.89 12.05
CA VAL A 191 -1.20 -2.55 11.10
C VAL A 191 -1.15 -1.06 10.79
N THR A 192 0.05 -0.56 10.53
CA THR A 192 0.25 0.78 9.96
C THR A 192 0.25 0.69 8.45
N SER A 193 -0.50 1.54 7.77
CA SER A 193 -0.66 1.44 6.31
C SER A 193 -0.32 2.72 5.57
N ILE A 194 0.22 2.56 4.36
CA ILE A 194 0.27 3.62 3.35
C ILE A 194 -0.58 3.16 2.17
N MET A 195 -1.54 3.97 1.77
CA MET A 195 -2.38 3.69 0.62
C MET A 195 -2.18 4.74 -0.46
N VAL A 196 -1.55 4.35 -1.56
CA VAL A 196 -1.46 5.16 -2.77
C VAL A 196 -2.77 5.03 -3.54
N THR A 197 -3.40 6.15 -3.85
CA THR A 197 -4.62 6.15 -4.66
C THR A 197 -4.86 7.52 -5.30
N HIS A 198 -5.66 7.54 -6.35
CA HIS A 198 -6.26 8.76 -6.92
C HIS A 198 -7.75 8.89 -6.53
N ASP A 199 -8.32 7.90 -5.85
CA ASP A 199 -9.72 7.90 -5.39
C ASP A 199 -9.83 8.47 -3.98
N LEU A 200 -10.07 9.77 -3.89
CA LEU A 200 -10.26 10.49 -2.63
C LEU A 200 -11.41 9.94 -1.79
N LYS A 201 -12.54 9.59 -2.46
CA LYS A 201 -13.75 9.16 -1.77
C LYS A 201 -13.52 7.88 -0.96
N ASN A 202 -12.88 6.91 -1.56
CA ASN A 202 -12.56 5.65 -0.90
C ASN A 202 -11.43 5.81 0.12
N ALA A 203 -10.41 6.62 -0.18
CA ALA A 203 -9.32 6.85 0.74
C ALA A 203 -9.76 7.55 2.03
N PHE A 204 -10.65 8.55 1.97
CA PHE A 204 -11.17 9.23 3.17
C PHE A 204 -11.99 8.34 4.11
N ARG A 205 -12.36 7.13 3.70
CA ARG A 205 -13.05 6.17 4.56
C ARG A 205 -12.09 5.40 5.45
N VAL A 206 -10.85 5.24 5.03
CA VAL A 206 -9.87 4.40 5.71
C VAL A 206 -8.69 5.18 6.26
N ALA A 207 -8.39 6.35 5.68
CA ALA A 207 -7.24 7.13 6.08
C ALA A 207 -7.50 7.94 7.35
N ASN A 208 -6.48 8.00 8.21
CA ASN A 208 -6.40 8.92 9.34
C ASN A 208 -5.64 10.19 8.93
N ARG A 209 -4.65 10.02 8.07
CA ARG A 209 -3.80 11.11 7.55
C ARG A 209 -3.73 11.07 6.04
N VAL A 210 -3.43 12.21 5.46
CA VAL A 210 -3.29 12.39 4.01
C VAL A 210 -2.01 13.14 3.69
N ALA A 211 -1.38 12.75 2.59
CA ALA A 211 -0.28 13.48 1.99
C ALA A 211 -0.58 13.68 0.48
N LEU A 212 -0.33 14.87 -0.04
CA LEU A 212 -0.51 15.20 -1.45
C LEU A 212 0.85 15.33 -2.14
N LEU A 213 1.16 14.37 -3.02
CA LEU A 213 2.34 14.41 -3.88
C LEU A 213 1.96 15.09 -5.21
N TYR A 214 2.58 16.23 -5.47
CA TYR A 214 2.34 17.00 -6.69
C TYR A 214 3.65 17.58 -7.21
N GLU A 215 3.94 17.40 -8.50
CA GLU A 215 5.18 17.83 -9.15
C GLU A 215 6.44 17.39 -8.38
N GLY A 216 6.48 16.12 -8.00
CA GLY A 216 7.62 15.50 -7.32
C GLY A 216 7.81 15.92 -5.85
N LYS A 217 6.92 16.71 -5.26
CA LYS A 217 7.05 17.21 -3.87
C LYS A 217 5.80 16.91 -3.05
N ILE A 218 5.96 16.71 -1.74
CA ILE A 218 4.82 16.75 -0.81
C ILE A 218 4.38 18.21 -0.66
N ARG A 219 3.17 18.49 -1.13
CA ARG A 219 2.58 19.84 -1.10
C ARG A 219 1.60 20.04 0.04
N TYR A 220 1.17 18.94 0.65
CA TYR A 220 0.31 18.95 1.81
C TYR A 220 0.52 17.67 2.62
N GLU A 221 0.47 17.79 3.94
CA GLU A 221 0.39 16.69 4.90
C GLU A 221 -0.50 17.14 6.07
N GLY A 222 -1.43 16.27 6.51
CA GLY A 222 -2.33 16.58 7.62
C GLY A 222 -3.31 15.45 7.89
N THR A 223 -4.31 15.70 8.73
CA THR A 223 -5.45 14.80 8.92
C THR A 223 -6.43 14.90 7.74
N VAL A 224 -7.34 13.92 7.62
CA VAL A 224 -8.40 13.94 6.59
C VAL A 224 -9.30 15.17 6.74
N ASP A 225 -9.64 15.55 7.99
CA ASP A 225 -10.53 16.70 8.23
C ASP A 225 -9.83 18.01 7.88
N GLU A 226 -8.59 18.22 8.30
CA GLU A 226 -7.78 19.38 7.89
C GLU A 226 -7.63 19.48 6.37
N PHE A 227 -7.50 18.33 5.67
CA PHE A 227 -7.42 18.33 4.20
C PHE A 227 -8.74 18.77 3.55
N ARG A 228 -9.88 18.30 4.05
CA ARG A 228 -11.19 18.66 3.55
C ARG A 228 -11.52 20.14 3.75
N GLU A 229 -11.10 20.70 4.87
CA GLU A 229 -11.35 22.10 5.26
C GLU A 229 -10.27 23.08 4.78
N SER A 230 -9.22 22.57 4.13
CA SER A 230 -8.07 23.36 3.71
C SER A 230 -8.45 24.40 2.64
N ASP A 231 -8.08 25.65 2.87
CA ASP A 231 -8.21 26.73 1.88
C ASP A 231 -7.08 26.73 0.82
N ASN A 232 -6.14 25.77 0.90
CA ASN A 232 -5.06 25.66 -0.07
C ASN A 232 -5.64 25.40 -1.48
N PRO A 233 -5.39 26.28 -2.47
CA PRO A 233 -5.96 26.15 -3.81
C PRO A 233 -5.62 24.82 -4.49
N LEU A 234 -4.41 24.27 -4.24
CA LEU A 234 -4.02 22.99 -4.78
C LEU A 234 -4.84 21.85 -4.17
N VAL A 235 -5.08 21.86 -2.85
CA VAL A 235 -5.92 20.86 -2.17
C VAL A 235 -7.36 20.95 -2.68
N GLN A 236 -7.90 22.17 -2.84
CA GLN A 236 -9.27 22.38 -3.30
C GLN A 236 -9.52 21.85 -4.72
N ARG A 237 -8.53 21.86 -5.62
CA ARG A 237 -8.63 21.20 -6.94
C ARG A 237 -8.89 19.71 -6.85
N PHE A 238 -8.35 19.04 -5.83
CA PHE A 238 -8.57 17.61 -5.61
C PHE A 238 -9.88 17.33 -4.89
N VAL A 239 -10.24 18.15 -3.89
CA VAL A 239 -11.47 17.96 -3.10
C VAL A 239 -12.71 18.35 -3.91
N ASN A 240 -12.65 19.40 -4.75
CA ASN A 240 -13.76 19.96 -5.50
C ASN A 240 -13.41 20.16 -6.99
N PRO A 241 -13.21 19.10 -7.77
CA PRO A 241 -12.77 19.20 -9.17
C PRO A 241 -13.75 19.96 -10.08
N SER A 242 -15.00 20.13 -9.66
CA SER A 242 -16.03 20.88 -10.42
C SER A 242 -15.90 22.40 -10.35
N LYS A 243 -15.07 22.95 -9.46
CA LYS A 243 -14.89 24.42 -9.36
C LYS A 243 -13.97 24.99 -10.45
N ASP A 244 -13.06 24.19 -11.00
CA ASP A 244 -12.11 24.65 -12.03
C ASP A 244 -12.69 24.67 -13.45
N THR A 245 -13.81 23.97 -13.69
CA THR A 245 -14.47 23.96 -15.03
C THR A 245 -15.25 25.24 -15.33
N VAL A 246 -15.51 26.07 -14.32
CA VAL A 246 -16.30 27.31 -14.46
C VAL A 246 -15.41 28.54 -14.72
N SER A 247 -14.10 28.47 -14.44
CA SER A 247 -13.17 29.60 -14.65
C SER A 247 -12.44 29.58 -15.99
N ALA A 248 -12.69 28.57 -16.85
CA ALA A 248 -12.04 28.38 -18.14
C ALA A 248 -13.02 28.46 -19.33
N LEU A 249 -14.25 29.00 -19.12
CA LEU A 249 -15.23 29.41 -20.12
C LEU A 249 -15.42 30.92 -20.00
#